data_e01694510313dae92ff963aa3b6bff7d
#
_entry.id   e01694510313dae92ff963aa3b6bff7d
#
_cell.length_a   1.000
_cell.length_b   1.000
_cell.length_c   1.000
_cell.angle_alpha   90.00
_cell.angle_beta   90.00
_cell.angle_gamma   90.00
#
_symmetry.space_group_name_H-M   'P 1'
#
loop_
_entity.id
_entity.type
_entity.pdbx_description
1 polymer ?
#
loop_
_entity_poly.entity_id
_entity_poly.type
_entity_poly.pdbx_seq_one_letter_code
_entity_poly.pdbx_strand_id
1 'polypeptide(L)'
;LRQIRQVLVGTRGIKLFLLQIFGLLGRKIKQGIQYLWKRTNGHRIEYFLLVVVVVYGMIYFSYSAFVEPSYGTSDMYVHHSWIYGLQEGKIFSGGIYPEGMHCFIYAMNALFGVSVYSSRHFLAGIYVSTLLVSVYCFLKEIMHSRYTGILILTAFLTLDLVSFDEIASMARLQWTLPQE
;
A
#
# COMPACT_ATOMS: atom_id res chain seq x y z
N LEU A 1 12.23 -11.81 -34.32
CA LEU A 1 13.07 -10.59 -34.21
C LEU A 1 12.92 -9.67 -35.45
N ARG A 2 12.94 -10.17 -36.72
CA ARG A 2 12.74 -9.36 -37.93
C ARG A 2 11.33 -8.73 -38.00
N GLN A 3 10.28 -9.43 -37.63
CA GLN A 3 8.91 -8.90 -37.60
C GLN A 3 8.71 -7.81 -36.55
N ILE A 4 9.33 -7.96 -35.37
CA ILE A 4 9.30 -6.95 -34.32
C ILE A 4 10.00 -5.67 -34.78
N ARG A 5 11.11 -5.78 -35.51
CA ARG A 5 11.85 -4.63 -36.03
C ARG A 5 11.05 -3.86 -37.12
N GLN A 6 10.30 -4.55 -37.95
CA GLN A 6 9.44 -3.91 -38.96
C GLN A 6 8.22 -3.20 -38.34
N VAL A 7 7.70 -3.70 -37.20
CA VAL A 7 6.58 -3.07 -36.48
C VAL A 7 7.03 -1.82 -35.71
N LEU A 8 8.29 -1.76 -35.29
CA LEU A 8 8.85 -0.63 -34.53
C LEU A 8 9.30 0.55 -35.39
N VAL A 9 9.43 0.40 -36.70
CA VAL A 9 9.97 1.43 -37.64
C VAL A 9 8.92 2.42 -38.13
N GLY A 10 7.89 2.71 -37.39
CA GLY A 10 6.99 3.80 -37.71
C GLY A 10 5.97 4.08 -36.61
N THR A 11 5.54 5.31 -36.50
CA THR A 11 4.53 5.72 -35.51
C THR A 11 3.24 4.91 -35.59
N ARG A 12 2.88 4.36 -36.77
CA ARG A 12 1.78 3.43 -36.96
C ARG A 12 2.06 2.05 -36.34
N GLY A 13 3.29 1.56 -36.43
CA GLY A 13 3.70 0.28 -35.83
C GLY A 13 3.69 0.31 -34.31
N ILE A 14 4.14 1.39 -33.70
CA ILE A 14 4.12 1.58 -32.26
C ILE A 14 2.67 1.62 -31.75
N LYS A 15 1.78 2.34 -32.44
CA LYS A 15 0.36 2.41 -32.09
C LYS A 15 -0.32 1.03 -32.15
N LEU A 16 -0.08 0.26 -33.20
CA LEU A 16 -0.58 -1.11 -33.33
C LEU A 16 -0.03 -2.05 -32.25
N PHE A 17 1.26 -1.95 -31.94
CA PHE A 17 1.90 -2.74 -30.88
C PHE A 17 1.30 -2.42 -29.51
N LEU A 18 1.12 -1.15 -29.18
CA LEU A 18 0.47 -0.73 -27.93
C LEU A 18 -0.98 -1.23 -27.85
N LEU A 19 -1.76 -1.11 -28.94
CA LEU A 19 -3.12 -1.63 -28.97
C LEU A 19 -3.20 -3.16 -28.78
N GLN A 20 -2.23 -3.91 -29.33
CA GLN A 20 -2.15 -5.35 -29.10
C GLN A 20 -1.79 -5.69 -27.64
N ILE A 21 -0.83 -4.97 -27.03
CA ILE A 21 -0.50 -5.14 -25.61
C ILE A 21 -1.70 -4.83 -24.72
N PHE A 22 -2.36 -3.68 -24.93
CA PHE A 22 -3.55 -3.32 -24.16
C PHE A 22 -4.70 -4.31 -24.36
N GLY A 23 -4.88 -4.84 -25.58
CA GLY A 23 -5.87 -5.87 -25.87
C GLY A 23 -5.56 -7.21 -25.19
N LEU A 24 -4.28 -7.60 -25.13
CA LEU A 24 -3.83 -8.80 -24.41
C LEU A 24 -3.99 -8.63 -22.89
N LEU A 25 -3.56 -7.48 -22.37
CA LEU A 25 -3.69 -7.15 -20.95
C LEU A 25 -5.16 -7.13 -20.54
N GLY A 26 -6.03 -6.46 -21.32
CA GLY A 26 -7.46 -6.42 -21.05
C GLY A 26 -8.11 -7.81 -21.04
N ARG A 27 -7.72 -8.71 -21.97
CA ARG A 27 -8.19 -10.10 -21.96
C ARG A 27 -7.73 -10.86 -20.72
N LYS A 28 -6.47 -10.71 -20.33
CA LYS A 28 -5.92 -11.36 -19.12
C LYS A 28 -6.59 -10.84 -17.85
N ILE A 29 -6.81 -9.53 -17.76
CA ILE A 29 -7.55 -8.91 -16.63
C ILE A 29 -8.98 -9.47 -16.59
N LYS A 30 -9.70 -9.48 -17.71
CA LYS A 30 -11.06 -10.03 -17.78
C LYS A 30 -11.12 -11.51 -17.37
N GLN A 31 -10.18 -12.32 -17.83
CA GLN A 31 -10.07 -13.73 -17.43
C GLN A 31 -9.80 -13.88 -15.94
N GLY A 32 -8.89 -13.06 -15.39
CA GLY A 32 -8.60 -13.01 -13.95
C GLY A 32 -9.83 -12.64 -13.12
N ILE A 33 -10.56 -11.59 -13.53
CA ILE A 33 -11.80 -11.17 -12.86
C ILE A 33 -12.85 -12.29 -12.91
N GLN A 34 -13.05 -12.94 -14.07
CA GLN A 34 -14.00 -14.03 -14.20
C GLN A 34 -13.61 -15.25 -13.34
N TYR A 35 -12.33 -15.57 -13.27
CA TYR A 35 -11.80 -16.61 -12.38
C TYR A 35 -12.07 -16.30 -10.92
N LEU A 36 -11.72 -15.11 -10.47
CA LEU A 36 -11.99 -14.63 -9.12
C LEU A 36 -13.48 -14.65 -8.81
N TRP A 37 -14.31 -14.16 -9.72
CA TRP A 37 -15.77 -14.14 -9.58
C TRP A 37 -16.37 -15.53 -9.39
N LYS A 38 -15.86 -16.52 -10.11
CA LYS A 38 -16.28 -17.93 -9.92
C LYS A 38 -15.79 -18.47 -8.58
N ARG A 39 -14.55 -18.20 -8.22
CA ARG A 39 -13.93 -18.71 -6.99
C ARG A 39 -14.53 -18.10 -5.72
N THR A 40 -14.99 -16.86 -5.80
CA THR A 40 -15.63 -16.15 -4.67
C THR A 40 -17.11 -16.44 -4.53
N ASN A 41 -17.66 -17.35 -5.34
CA ASN A 41 -19.08 -17.70 -5.26
C ASN A 41 -19.40 -18.28 -3.87
N GLY A 42 -20.39 -17.71 -3.19
CA GLY A 42 -20.71 -18.04 -1.78
C GLY A 42 -19.98 -17.21 -0.73
N HIS A 43 -18.98 -16.40 -1.12
CA HIS A 43 -18.21 -15.53 -0.22
C HIS A 43 -18.26 -14.05 -0.65
N ARG A 44 -19.14 -13.68 -1.58
CA ARG A 44 -19.16 -12.35 -2.18
C ARG A 44 -19.44 -11.24 -1.18
N ILE A 45 -20.37 -11.47 -0.26
CA ILE A 45 -20.70 -10.49 0.78
C ILE A 45 -19.50 -10.30 1.73
N GLU A 46 -18.88 -11.39 2.13
CA GLU A 46 -17.69 -11.37 2.98
C GLU A 46 -16.57 -10.54 2.35
N TYR A 47 -16.20 -10.83 1.08
CA TYR A 47 -15.14 -10.08 0.40
C TYR A 47 -15.55 -8.63 0.09
N PHE A 48 -16.81 -8.37 -0.19
CA PHE A 48 -17.30 -7.01 -0.36
C PHE A 48 -17.13 -6.20 0.94
N LEU A 49 -17.54 -6.75 2.07
CA LEU A 49 -17.38 -6.10 3.38
C LEU A 49 -15.89 -5.89 3.72
N LEU A 50 -15.04 -6.89 3.43
CA LEU A 50 -13.60 -6.75 3.62
C LEU A 50 -13.03 -5.59 2.77
N VAL A 51 -13.41 -5.49 1.50
CA VAL A 51 -12.98 -4.39 0.63
C VAL A 51 -13.44 -3.04 1.20
N VAL A 52 -14.67 -2.94 1.70
CA VAL A 52 -15.18 -1.70 2.32
C VAL A 52 -14.33 -1.31 3.53
N VAL A 53 -14.02 -2.26 4.42
CA VAL A 53 -13.21 -2.02 5.61
C VAL A 53 -11.77 -1.63 5.24
N VAL A 54 -11.18 -2.30 4.27
CA VAL A 54 -9.80 -2.01 3.80
C VAL A 54 -9.73 -0.65 3.11
N VAL A 55 -10.70 -0.32 2.25
CA VAL A 55 -10.75 1.00 1.58
C VAL A 55 -10.98 2.10 2.59
N TYR A 56 -11.87 1.90 3.56
CA TYR A 56 -12.05 2.85 4.65
C TYR A 56 -10.75 3.06 5.43
N GLY A 57 -10.08 1.99 5.86
CA GLY A 57 -8.79 2.07 6.54
C GLY A 57 -7.73 2.79 5.69
N MET A 58 -7.64 2.47 4.40
CA MET A 58 -6.71 3.15 3.49
C MET A 58 -6.95 4.66 3.43
N ILE A 59 -8.20 5.09 3.30
CA ILE A 59 -8.57 6.51 3.27
C ILE A 59 -8.26 7.17 4.62
N TYR A 60 -8.68 6.56 5.71
CA TYR A 60 -8.50 7.09 7.06
C TYR A 60 -7.01 7.27 7.39
N PHE A 61 -6.18 6.25 7.16
CA PHE A 61 -4.74 6.32 7.45
C PHE A 61 -3.91 7.06 6.39
N SER A 62 -4.51 7.42 5.26
CA SER A 62 -3.88 8.34 4.29
C SER A 62 -4.31 9.78 4.49
N TYR A 63 -5.25 10.07 5.39
CA TYR A 63 -5.88 11.40 5.51
C TYR A 63 -4.85 12.49 5.81
N SER A 64 -3.92 12.24 6.73
CA SER A 64 -2.85 13.19 7.05
C SER A 64 -2.00 13.57 5.84
N ALA A 65 -1.77 12.65 4.90
CA ALA A 65 -1.00 12.92 3.69
C ALA A 65 -1.65 13.96 2.75
N PHE A 66 -2.97 14.14 2.86
CA PHE A 66 -3.71 15.10 2.06
C PHE A 66 -3.98 16.43 2.78
N VAL A 67 -3.96 16.44 4.09
CA VAL A 67 -4.35 17.59 4.91
C VAL A 67 -3.14 18.30 5.50
N GLU A 68 -2.13 17.55 5.93
CA GLU A 68 -0.96 18.11 6.57
C GLU A 68 0.06 18.60 5.52
N PRO A 69 0.48 19.88 5.57
CA PRO A 69 1.48 20.41 4.63
C PRO A 69 2.89 19.91 4.93
N SER A 70 3.10 19.31 6.09
CA SER A 70 4.40 18.82 6.56
C SER A 70 4.23 17.57 7.43
N TYR A 71 5.35 16.96 7.84
CA TYR A 71 5.27 15.84 8.77
C TYR A 71 4.70 16.28 10.12
N GLY A 72 3.70 15.56 10.64
CA GLY A 72 3.03 15.87 11.90
C GLY A 72 3.84 15.53 13.14
N THR A 73 4.93 14.74 13.02
CA THR A 73 5.77 14.31 14.15
C THR A 73 7.26 14.54 13.89
N SER A 74 8.03 14.78 14.95
CA SER A 74 9.48 14.97 14.87
C SER A 74 10.21 13.71 14.37
N ASP A 75 9.71 12.52 14.74
CA ASP A 75 10.30 11.24 14.33
C ASP A 75 10.32 11.07 12.82
N MET A 76 9.31 11.59 12.13
CA MET A 76 9.27 11.57 10.67
C MET A 76 10.45 12.30 10.04
N TYR A 77 10.90 13.42 10.62
CA TYR A 77 12.07 14.16 10.12
C TYR A 77 13.36 13.40 10.38
N VAL A 78 13.48 12.75 11.54
CA VAL A 78 14.65 11.92 11.89
C VAL A 78 14.80 10.79 10.86
N HIS A 79 13.76 10.01 10.64
CA HIS A 79 13.78 8.92 9.65
C HIS A 79 13.99 9.42 8.21
N HIS A 80 13.50 10.62 7.89
CA HIS A 80 13.75 11.25 6.60
C HIS A 80 15.25 11.56 6.41
N SER A 81 15.91 12.09 7.47
CA SER A 81 17.35 12.37 7.42
C SER A 81 18.20 11.10 7.23
N TRP A 82 17.76 9.96 7.78
CA TRP A 82 18.45 8.69 7.59
C TRP A 82 18.34 8.16 6.15
N ILE A 83 17.21 8.39 5.50
CA ILE A 83 17.06 8.07 4.06
C ILE A 83 18.00 8.92 3.21
N TYR A 84 18.19 10.19 3.53
CA TYR A 84 19.20 11.03 2.88
C TYR A 84 20.62 10.54 3.15
N GLY A 85 20.90 10.05 4.37
CA GLY A 85 22.16 9.40 4.67
C GLY A 85 22.47 8.23 3.72
N LEU A 86 21.46 7.40 3.39
CA LEU A 86 21.60 6.33 2.41
C LEU A 86 21.90 6.86 1.00
N GLN A 87 21.32 7.99 0.60
CA GLN A 87 21.63 8.63 -0.69
C GLN A 87 23.09 9.10 -0.76
N GLU A 88 23.68 9.47 0.40
CA GLU A 88 25.09 9.85 0.54
C GLU A 88 26.03 8.63 0.72
N GLY A 89 25.49 7.41 0.66
CA GLY A 89 26.24 6.17 0.86
C GLY A 89 26.55 5.84 2.33
N LYS A 90 25.90 6.53 3.28
CA LYS A 90 26.05 6.28 4.72
C LYS A 90 25.02 5.25 5.14
N ILE A 91 25.47 4.03 5.40
CA ILE A 91 24.64 2.97 6.01
C ILE A 91 24.64 3.19 7.52
N PHE A 92 23.49 2.98 8.17
CA PHE A 92 23.30 3.17 9.62
C PHE A 92 23.55 4.60 10.13
N SER A 93 23.05 5.60 9.41
CA SER A 93 23.15 7.02 9.82
C SER A 93 22.57 7.27 11.20
N GLY A 94 21.58 6.50 11.64
CA GLY A 94 20.96 6.55 12.96
C GLY A 94 21.56 5.58 14.00
N GLY A 95 22.73 5.02 13.75
CA GLY A 95 23.34 3.97 14.60
C GLY A 95 22.83 2.58 14.22
N ILE A 96 22.66 1.68 15.19
CA ILE A 96 22.23 0.28 14.94
C ILE A 96 20.68 0.22 14.88
N TYR A 97 20.08 0.94 13.95
CA TYR A 97 18.63 0.92 13.74
C TYR A 97 18.26 0.04 12.53
N PRO A 98 17.18 -0.77 12.59
CA PRO A 98 16.75 -1.54 11.43
C PRO A 98 16.32 -0.64 10.27
N GLU A 99 17.10 -0.62 9.19
CA GLU A 99 16.90 0.31 8.07
C GLU A 99 16.07 -0.27 6.91
N GLY A 100 15.37 -1.39 7.09
CA GLY A 100 14.63 -2.05 6.02
C GLY A 100 13.64 -1.12 5.31
N MET A 101 12.86 -0.35 6.05
CA MET A 101 11.92 0.62 5.49
C MET A 101 12.66 1.78 4.78
N HIS A 102 13.74 2.28 5.38
CA HIS A 102 14.53 3.37 4.78
C HIS A 102 15.15 2.92 3.45
N CYS A 103 15.71 1.72 3.41
CA CYS A 103 16.24 1.11 2.17
C CYS A 103 15.15 0.94 1.12
N PHE A 104 13.93 0.52 1.51
CA PHE A 104 12.81 0.39 0.60
C PHE A 104 12.41 1.74 -0.01
N ILE A 105 12.26 2.79 0.82
CA ILE A 105 11.93 4.14 0.35
C ILE A 105 13.06 4.71 -0.52
N TYR A 106 14.31 4.50 -0.14
CA TYR A 106 15.47 4.87 -0.95
C TYR A 106 15.44 4.18 -2.31
N ALA A 107 15.16 2.86 -2.36
CA ALA A 107 15.04 2.14 -3.61
C ALA A 107 13.88 2.65 -4.48
N MET A 108 12.73 2.99 -3.90
CA MET A 108 11.61 3.62 -4.61
C MET A 108 12.02 4.96 -5.22
N ASN A 109 12.78 5.76 -4.48
CA ASN A 109 13.31 7.03 -5.00
C ASN A 109 14.32 6.80 -6.13
N ALA A 110 15.30 5.92 -5.93
CA ALA A 110 16.38 5.68 -6.89
C ALA A 110 15.90 5.01 -8.19
N LEU A 111 14.95 4.08 -8.12
CA LEU A 111 14.48 3.30 -9.28
C LEU A 111 13.33 3.97 -10.02
N PHE A 112 12.43 4.63 -9.31
CA PHE A 112 11.18 5.15 -9.88
C PHE A 112 11.07 6.69 -9.80
N GLY A 113 12.03 7.38 -9.19
CA GLY A 113 12.01 8.82 -9.04
C GLY A 113 10.91 9.34 -8.09
N VAL A 114 10.31 8.47 -7.27
CA VAL A 114 9.29 8.87 -6.29
C VAL A 114 9.97 9.64 -5.16
N SER A 115 9.48 10.84 -4.83
CA SER A 115 10.11 11.62 -3.77
C SER A 115 10.03 10.92 -2.42
N VAL A 116 11.08 11.04 -1.61
CA VAL A 116 11.14 10.49 -0.25
C VAL A 116 9.97 11.01 0.59
N TYR A 117 9.68 12.30 0.47
CA TYR A 117 8.58 12.96 1.15
C TYR A 117 7.23 12.31 0.80
N SER A 118 6.92 12.17 -0.49
CA SER A 118 5.69 11.55 -0.95
C SER A 118 5.57 10.09 -0.53
N SER A 119 6.67 9.32 -0.62
CA SER A 119 6.69 7.93 -0.18
C SER A 119 6.34 7.81 1.30
N ARG A 120 6.90 8.67 2.14
CA ARG A 120 6.64 8.63 3.57
C ARG A 120 5.22 9.05 3.94
N HIS A 121 4.62 9.97 3.19
CA HIS A 121 3.24 10.38 3.43
C HIS A 121 2.21 9.33 3.00
N PHE A 122 2.39 8.75 1.80
CA PHE A 122 1.36 7.88 1.22
C PHE A 122 1.53 6.39 1.52
N LEU A 123 2.71 5.98 1.98
CA LEU A 123 2.97 4.57 2.25
C LEU A 123 2.17 4.03 3.43
N ALA A 124 1.80 4.89 4.40
CA ALA A 124 1.03 4.52 5.59
C ALA A 124 -0.30 3.84 5.22
N GLY A 125 -1.08 4.43 4.32
CA GLY A 125 -2.36 3.85 3.89
C GLY A 125 -2.21 2.49 3.20
N ILE A 126 -1.15 2.31 2.40
CA ILE A 126 -0.85 1.03 1.73
C ILE A 126 -0.44 -0.02 2.76
N TYR A 127 0.44 0.35 3.69
CA TYR A 127 0.91 -0.51 4.76
C TYR A 127 -0.24 -0.99 5.65
N VAL A 128 -1.09 -0.06 6.14
CA VAL A 128 -2.23 -0.41 6.98
C VAL A 128 -3.25 -1.26 6.22
N SER A 129 -3.50 -0.98 4.95
CA SER A 129 -4.38 -1.82 4.11
C SER A 129 -3.87 -3.26 4.03
N THR A 130 -2.56 -3.45 3.86
CA THR A 130 -1.93 -4.77 3.83
C THR A 130 -2.03 -5.46 5.19
N LEU A 131 -1.83 -4.70 6.29
CA LEU A 131 -1.98 -5.19 7.66
C LEU A 131 -3.41 -5.66 7.93
N LEU A 132 -4.42 -4.86 7.56
CA LEU A 132 -5.83 -5.22 7.74
C LEU A 132 -6.20 -6.52 7.03
N VAL A 133 -5.74 -6.71 5.78
CA VAL A 133 -5.94 -7.97 5.04
C VAL A 133 -5.24 -9.13 5.74
N SER A 134 -4.01 -8.94 6.21
CA SER A 134 -3.24 -9.98 6.90
C SER A 134 -3.92 -10.39 8.21
N VAL A 135 -4.35 -9.41 9.00
CA VAL A 135 -5.09 -9.66 10.26
C VAL A 135 -6.42 -10.35 9.98
N TYR A 136 -7.14 -9.94 8.93
CA TYR A 136 -8.36 -10.65 8.53
C TYR A 136 -8.10 -12.12 8.20
N CYS A 137 -7.09 -12.42 7.39
CA CYS A 137 -6.74 -13.78 7.04
C CYS A 137 -6.39 -14.61 8.29
N PHE A 138 -5.61 -14.04 9.19
CA PHE A 138 -5.23 -14.67 10.46
C PHE A 138 -6.44 -14.96 11.35
N LEU A 139 -7.30 -13.97 11.56
CA LEU A 139 -8.52 -14.13 12.37
C LEU A 139 -9.49 -15.12 11.75
N LYS A 140 -9.65 -15.11 10.43
CA LYS A 140 -10.50 -16.06 9.72
C LYS A 140 -10.05 -17.50 9.94
N GLU A 141 -8.73 -17.75 9.91
CA GLU A 141 -8.16 -19.07 10.11
C GLU A 141 -8.36 -19.56 11.56
N ILE A 142 -8.08 -18.69 12.55
CA ILE A 142 -8.22 -19.06 13.97
C ILE A 142 -9.68 -19.24 14.38
N MET A 143 -10.53 -18.29 13.98
CA MET A 143 -11.93 -18.27 14.44
C MET A 143 -12.84 -19.21 13.64
N HIS A 144 -12.36 -19.77 12.54
CA HIS A 144 -13.13 -20.59 11.61
C HIS A 144 -14.48 -19.96 11.20
N SER A 145 -14.55 -18.63 11.23
CA SER A 145 -15.77 -17.85 10.99
C SER A 145 -15.57 -16.85 9.86
N ARG A 146 -16.57 -16.74 8.99
CA ARG A 146 -16.52 -15.84 7.82
C ARG A 146 -16.58 -14.37 8.19
N TYR A 147 -17.35 -14.02 9.21
CA TYR A 147 -17.66 -12.63 9.54
C TYR A 147 -16.99 -12.12 10.80
N THR A 148 -16.55 -13.00 11.68
CA THR A 148 -15.91 -12.60 12.95
C THR A 148 -14.67 -11.76 12.73
N GLY A 149 -13.82 -12.12 11.76
CA GLY A 149 -12.63 -11.33 11.41
C GLY A 149 -12.99 -9.92 10.94
N ILE A 150 -14.04 -9.78 10.13
CA ILE A 150 -14.50 -8.46 9.65
C ILE A 150 -15.08 -7.64 10.81
N LEU A 151 -15.87 -8.26 11.67
CA LEU A 151 -16.44 -7.58 12.85
C LEU A 151 -15.34 -7.07 13.78
N ILE A 152 -14.31 -7.88 14.04
CA ILE A 152 -13.18 -7.48 14.88
C ILE A 152 -12.43 -6.29 14.23
N LEU A 153 -12.14 -6.35 12.92
CA LEU A 153 -11.49 -5.25 12.22
C LEU A 153 -12.34 -3.98 12.23
N THR A 154 -13.64 -4.11 12.03
CA THR A 154 -14.56 -2.95 12.07
C THR A 154 -14.59 -2.36 13.47
N ALA A 155 -14.69 -3.19 14.51
CA ALA A 155 -14.65 -2.75 15.91
C ALA A 155 -13.32 -2.05 16.24
N PHE A 156 -12.20 -2.61 15.77
CA PHE A 156 -10.89 -2.04 15.94
C PHE A 156 -10.79 -0.63 15.32
N LEU A 157 -11.22 -0.45 14.08
CA LEU A 157 -11.23 0.86 13.42
C LEU A 157 -12.22 1.86 14.06
N THR A 158 -13.38 1.38 14.55
CA THR A 158 -14.36 2.27 15.21
C THR A 158 -13.94 2.66 16.61
N LEU A 159 -13.27 1.80 17.35
CA LEU A 159 -12.72 2.12 18.67
C LEU A 159 -11.66 3.23 18.58
N ASP A 160 -10.83 3.23 17.54
CA ASP A 160 -9.88 4.32 17.30
C ASP A 160 -10.58 5.67 17.10
N LEU A 161 -11.69 5.68 16.37
CA LEU A 161 -12.48 6.90 16.15
C LEU A 161 -13.10 7.47 17.43
N VAL A 162 -13.34 6.62 18.43
CA VAL A 162 -13.98 7.01 19.72
C VAL A 162 -12.95 7.26 20.81
N SER A 163 -11.73 6.79 20.67
CA SER A 163 -10.69 7.02 21.67
C SER A 163 -10.18 8.46 21.59
N PHE A 164 -10.36 9.18 22.70
CA PHE A 164 -9.88 10.56 22.85
C PHE A 164 -8.46 10.64 23.38
N ASP A 165 -7.81 9.52 23.66
CA ASP A 165 -6.47 9.46 24.21
C ASP A 165 -5.46 9.30 23.03
N GLU A 166 -4.67 10.34 22.79
CA GLU A 166 -3.63 10.35 21.74
C GLU A 166 -2.60 9.23 21.91
N ILE A 167 -2.38 8.74 23.14
CA ILE A 167 -1.45 7.67 23.44
C ILE A 167 -1.99 6.31 23.00
N ALA A 168 -3.31 6.13 23.13
CA ALA A 168 -4.01 4.91 22.77
C ALA A 168 -4.54 4.94 21.33
N SER A 169 -4.54 6.10 20.68
CA SER A 169 -5.06 6.27 19.34
C SER A 169 -4.12 5.68 18.30
N MET A 170 -4.70 5.16 17.23
CA MET A 170 -3.92 4.72 16.05
C MET A 170 -3.49 5.88 15.16
N ALA A 171 -3.56 7.13 15.65
CA ALA A 171 -3.15 8.30 14.88
C ALA A 171 -1.70 8.18 14.37
N ARG A 172 -0.84 7.51 15.11
CA ARG A 172 0.54 7.24 14.67
C ARG A 172 0.63 6.37 13.43
N LEU A 173 -0.34 5.48 13.16
CA LEU A 173 -0.39 4.67 11.94
C LEU A 173 -0.68 5.50 10.67
N GLN A 174 -1.04 6.78 10.82
CA GLN A 174 -1.14 7.71 9.70
C GLN A 174 0.24 8.14 9.18
N TRP A 175 1.31 7.83 9.92
CA TRP A 175 2.68 8.16 9.58
C TRP A 175 3.47 6.88 9.31
N THR A 176 4.31 6.92 8.29
CA THR A 176 5.18 5.76 7.98
C THR A 176 6.37 5.75 8.91
N LEU A 177 6.19 5.14 10.07
CA LEU A 177 7.22 4.93 11.08
C LEU A 177 7.63 3.45 11.12
N PRO A 178 8.92 3.13 11.26
CA PRO A 178 9.39 1.74 11.23
C PRO A 178 9.06 0.93 12.49
N GLN A 179 8.60 1.59 13.55
CA GLN A 179 8.20 0.93 14.80
C GLN A 179 6.75 0.43 14.76
N GLU A 180 5.97 0.89 13.83
CA GLU A 180 4.57 0.52 13.65
C GLU A 180 4.45 -0.69 12.71
#